data_c029f75cad8e4b87f0693c6438417713
#
_entry.id   c029f75cad8e4b87f0693c6438417713
#
_cell.length_a   1.000
_cell.length_b   1.000
_cell.length_c   1.000
_cell.angle_alpha   90.00
_cell.angle_beta   90.00
_cell.angle_gamma   90.00
#
_symmetry.space_group_name_H-M   'P 1'
#
loop_
_entity.id
_entity.type
_entity.pdbx_description
1 polymer ?
#
loop_
_entity_poly.entity_id
_entity_poly.type
_entity_poly.pdbx_seq_one_letter_code
_entity_poly.pdbx_strand_id
1 'polypeptide(L)'
;MNNILDTGAVAADLGLTEATVAAFGEQGILPGKNTDESWQFTKEAVAEWKDRQLSAHPQGGERGMDTIENVLRPDRLLFTSLGSKQDLFAFLASRAADCGSGLSETELVDELQQREALMSTGIGLGIAVPHLRLADVSAVELFLLLNDRPISDYGSIDDKTVEVIVFIMVGTRMQAEYLRVLASSVNLLKNQTIREAVLACTDTASAHRIITGKF
;
A
#
# COMPACT_ATOMS: atom_id res chain seq x y z
N MET A 1 -1.84 -17.43 30.22
CA MET A 1 -0.92 -16.88 29.23
C MET A 1 -1.62 -15.72 28.55
N ASN A 2 -0.93 -14.60 28.41
CA ASN A 2 -1.56 -13.37 27.90
C ASN A 2 -1.91 -13.58 26.42
N ASN A 3 -3.18 -13.62 26.09
CA ASN A 3 -3.70 -13.95 24.76
C ASN A 3 -3.89 -12.70 23.89
N ILE A 4 -3.50 -11.54 24.42
CA ILE A 4 -3.65 -10.23 23.80
C ILE A 4 -2.28 -9.76 23.32
N LEU A 5 -2.24 -9.31 22.08
CA LEU A 5 -1.09 -8.67 21.41
C LEU A 5 -1.40 -7.18 21.26
N ASP A 6 -0.42 -6.34 21.52
CA ASP A 6 -0.46 -4.92 21.16
C ASP A 6 -0.09 -4.71 19.68
N THR A 7 -0.23 -3.49 19.23
CA THR A 7 0.08 -3.09 17.85
C THR A 7 1.52 -3.43 17.48
N GLY A 8 2.49 -3.24 18.39
CA GLY A 8 3.90 -3.51 18.14
C GLY A 8 4.20 -5.00 17.98
N ALA A 9 3.62 -5.85 18.82
CA ALA A 9 3.78 -7.30 18.73
C ALA A 9 3.18 -7.84 17.41
N VAL A 10 2.01 -7.34 17.02
CA VAL A 10 1.38 -7.73 15.74
C VAL A 10 2.19 -7.20 14.55
N ALA A 11 2.70 -5.98 14.62
CA ALA A 11 3.54 -5.40 13.58
C ALA A 11 4.82 -6.23 13.35
N ALA A 12 5.48 -6.65 14.45
CA ALA A 12 6.65 -7.53 14.37
C ALA A 12 6.31 -8.90 13.77
N ASP A 13 5.18 -9.48 14.16
CA ASP A 13 4.72 -10.80 13.70
C ASP A 13 4.30 -10.81 12.20
N LEU A 14 3.75 -9.69 11.73
CA LEU A 14 3.31 -9.53 10.34
C LEU A 14 4.38 -8.91 9.43
N GLY A 15 5.49 -8.41 9.98
CA GLY A 15 6.51 -7.68 9.25
C GLY A 15 6.02 -6.31 8.74
N LEU A 16 5.05 -5.71 9.43
CA LEU A 16 4.44 -4.42 9.09
C LEU A 16 4.90 -3.32 10.06
N THR A 17 4.52 -2.07 9.80
CA THR A 17 4.65 -0.99 10.78
C THR A 17 3.46 -1.00 11.76
N GLU A 18 3.66 -0.48 12.98
CA GLU A 18 2.58 -0.35 13.96
C GLU A 18 1.41 0.50 13.42
N ALA A 19 1.73 1.56 12.68
CA ALA A 19 0.73 2.39 12.03
C ALA A 19 -0.11 1.62 11.01
N THR A 20 0.50 0.73 10.23
CA THR A 20 -0.23 -0.12 9.29
C THR A 20 -1.16 -1.09 10.03
N VAL A 21 -0.70 -1.66 11.15
CA VAL A 21 -1.52 -2.56 11.98
C VAL A 21 -2.68 -1.82 12.64
N ALA A 22 -2.45 -0.61 13.15
CA ALA A 22 -3.51 0.23 13.70
C ALA A 22 -4.57 0.57 12.62
N ALA A 23 -4.12 0.92 11.41
CA ALA A 23 -4.99 1.15 10.25
C ALA A 23 -5.83 -0.09 9.90
N PHE A 24 -5.26 -1.28 9.99
CA PHE A 24 -5.99 -2.53 9.77
C PHE A 24 -7.08 -2.75 10.83
N GLY A 25 -6.80 -2.39 12.08
CA GLY A 25 -7.79 -2.41 13.15
C GLY A 25 -8.96 -1.46 12.87
N GLU A 26 -8.67 -0.20 12.52
CA GLU A 26 -9.68 0.83 12.25
C GLU A 26 -10.55 0.50 11.03
N GLN A 27 -9.97 -0.07 10.01
CA GLN A 27 -10.69 -0.50 8.80
C GLN A 27 -11.41 -1.85 8.96
N GLY A 28 -11.32 -2.49 10.13
CA GLY A 28 -11.88 -3.82 10.36
C GLY A 28 -11.23 -4.94 9.53
N ILE A 29 -10.06 -4.67 8.97
CA ILE A 29 -9.28 -5.63 8.17
C ILE A 29 -8.70 -6.71 9.06
N LEU A 30 -8.13 -6.30 10.19
CA LEU A 30 -7.69 -7.19 11.26
C LEU A 30 -8.62 -6.98 12.47
N PRO A 31 -9.39 -8.00 12.89
CA PRO A 31 -10.29 -7.86 14.01
C PRO A 31 -9.53 -7.55 15.30
N GLY A 32 -9.79 -6.40 15.87
CA GLY A 32 -9.17 -5.91 17.08
C GLY A 32 -10.11 -5.01 17.87
N LYS A 33 -9.68 -4.61 19.04
CA LYS A 33 -10.41 -3.67 19.91
C LYS A 33 -9.54 -2.43 20.12
N ASN A 34 -10.08 -1.26 19.80
CA ASN A 34 -9.45 -0.01 20.17
C ASN A 34 -9.70 0.26 21.66
N THR A 35 -8.64 0.54 22.40
CA THR A 35 -8.66 0.99 23.80
C THR A 35 -8.13 2.42 23.84
N ASP A 36 -8.35 3.14 24.96
CA ASP A 36 -7.92 4.54 25.11
C ASP A 36 -6.42 4.77 24.90
N GLU A 37 -5.61 3.70 24.96
CA GLU A 37 -4.16 3.77 24.82
C GLU A 37 -3.61 3.17 23.51
N SER A 38 -4.27 2.13 22.94
CA SER A 38 -3.80 1.46 21.71
C SER A 38 -4.78 0.40 21.21
N TRP A 39 -4.51 -0.10 19.99
CA TRP A 39 -5.19 -1.28 19.46
C TRP A 39 -4.70 -2.56 20.14
N GLN A 40 -5.64 -3.44 20.46
CA GLN A 40 -5.41 -4.76 21.02
C GLN A 40 -6.01 -5.83 20.13
N PHE A 41 -5.25 -6.90 19.90
CA PHE A 41 -5.61 -8.02 19.04
C PHE A 41 -5.45 -9.32 19.82
N THR A 42 -6.34 -10.28 19.60
CA THR A 42 -6.13 -11.60 20.19
C THR A 42 -5.21 -12.42 19.28
N LYS A 43 -4.43 -13.32 19.86
CA LYS A 43 -3.55 -14.22 19.08
C LYS A 43 -4.36 -15.07 18.10
N GLU A 44 -5.56 -15.50 18.51
CA GLU A 44 -6.48 -16.24 17.66
C GLU A 44 -6.93 -15.40 16.46
N ALA A 45 -7.35 -14.15 16.67
CA ALA A 45 -7.77 -13.26 15.58
C ALA A 45 -6.64 -13.02 14.57
N VAL A 46 -5.41 -12.83 15.06
CA VAL A 46 -4.22 -12.69 14.19
C VAL A 46 -3.92 -13.99 13.44
N ALA A 47 -3.98 -15.14 14.12
CA ALA A 47 -3.77 -16.43 13.50
C ALA A 47 -4.84 -16.76 12.47
N GLU A 48 -6.13 -16.60 12.81
CA GLU A 48 -7.25 -16.79 11.87
C GLU A 48 -7.19 -15.84 10.68
N TRP A 49 -6.73 -14.61 10.91
CA TRP A 49 -6.51 -13.65 9.84
C TRP A 49 -5.39 -14.12 8.92
N LYS A 50 -4.23 -14.56 9.48
CA LYS A 50 -3.14 -15.18 8.71
C LYS A 50 -3.62 -16.39 7.92
N ASP A 51 -4.32 -17.30 8.57
CA ASP A 51 -4.86 -18.53 7.93
C ASP A 51 -5.85 -18.19 6.82
N ARG A 52 -6.71 -17.19 7.00
CA ARG A 52 -7.59 -16.69 5.93
C ARG A 52 -6.81 -16.11 4.77
N GLN A 53 -5.73 -15.37 5.03
CA GLN A 53 -4.85 -14.84 3.99
C GLN A 53 -4.10 -15.96 3.25
N LEU A 54 -3.70 -17.02 3.97
CA LEU A 54 -3.03 -18.19 3.40
C LEU A 54 -4.01 -19.17 2.72
N SER A 55 -5.22 -19.34 3.28
CA SER A 55 -6.25 -20.28 2.81
C SER A 55 -7.14 -19.72 1.70
N ALA A 56 -7.11 -18.44 1.42
CA ALA A 56 -7.78 -17.81 0.28
C ALA A 56 -7.15 -18.22 -1.07
N HIS A 57 -6.29 -19.25 -1.07
CA HIS A 57 -5.85 -19.95 -2.27
C HIS A 57 -6.69 -21.23 -2.45
N PRO A 58 -7.73 -21.23 -3.28
CA PRO A 58 -8.25 -22.48 -3.82
C PRO A 58 -7.11 -23.11 -4.63
N GLN A 59 -6.85 -24.38 -4.37
CA GLN A 59 -5.92 -25.22 -5.14
C GLN A 59 -6.15 -25.03 -6.64
N GLY A 60 -5.16 -24.51 -7.35
CA GLY A 60 -5.25 -24.38 -8.80
C GLY A 60 -4.18 -23.45 -9.37
N GLY A 61 -2.98 -23.99 -9.61
CA GLY A 61 -1.97 -23.39 -10.47
C GLY A 61 -1.09 -22.33 -9.76
N GLU A 62 0.21 -22.47 -9.97
CA GLU A 62 1.26 -21.52 -9.63
C GLU A 62 1.00 -20.12 -10.23
N ARG A 63 0.02 -19.39 -9.70
CA ARG A 63 0.00 -17.94 -9.86
C ARG A 63 0.93 -17.41 -8.77
N GLY A 64 2.05 -16.84 -9.19
CA GLY A 64 3.02 -16.21 -8.30
C GLY A 64 2.30 -15.32 -7.28
N MET A 65 2.77 -15.33 -6.03
CA MET A 65 2.18 -14.51 -4.95
C MET A 65 2.02 -13.08 -5.45
N ASP A 66 0.87 -12.46 -5.13
CA ASP A 66 0.59 -11.05 -5.44
C ASP A 66 1.50 -10.18 -4.57
N THR A 67 2.73 -10.00 -5.00
CA THR A 67 3.75 -9.17 -4.37
C THR A 67 4.15 -8.05 -5.32
N ILE A 68 4.74 -6.99 -4.80
CA ILE A 68 5.19 -5.87 -5.63
C ILE A 68 6.10 -6.36 -6.77
N GLU A 69 6.98 -7.34 -6.49
CA GLU A 69 7.93 -7.89 -7.46
C GLU A 69 7.25 -8.61 -8.63
N ASN A 70 6.04 -9.14 -8.41
CA ASN A 70 5.28 -9.88 -9.41
C ASN A 70 4.20 -9.04 -10.10
N VAL A 71 3.65 -8.06 -9.38
CA VAL A 71 2.52 -7.24 -9.86
C VAL A 71 3.00 -5.96 -10.55
N LEU A 72 4.15 -5.39 -10.13
CA LEU A 72 4.67 -4.16 -10.72
C LEU A 72 5.10 -4.38 -12.17
N ARG A 73 4.41 -3.72 -13.09
CA ARG A 73 4.74 -3.70 -14.52
C ARG A 73 5.71 -2.55 -14.82
N PRO A 74 6.62 -2.69 -15.80
CA PRO A 74 7.56 -1.62 -16.15
C PRO A 74 6.88 -0.30 -16.53
N ASP A 75 5.74 -0.35 -17.23
CA ASP A 75 4.94 0.80 -17.63
C ASP A 75 4.17 1.47 -16.47
N ARG A 76 4.20 0.86 -15.29
CA ARG A 76 3.57 1.35 -14.05
C ARG A 76 4.59 1.89 -13.04
N LEU A 77 5.88 1.88 -13.36
CA LEU A 77 6.90 2.58 -12.61
C LEU A 77 7.15 3.94 -13.27
N LEU A 78 6.92 5.02 -12.54
CA LEU A 78 6.86 6.37 -13.09
C LEU A 78 7.77 7.31 -12.32
N PHE A 79 8.55 8.12 -13.02
CA PHE A 79 9.22 9.28 -12.46
C PHE A 79 8.30 10.50 -12.58
N THR A 80 8.11 11.21 -11.48
CA THR A 80 7.18 12.34 -11.40
C THR A 80 7.83 13.53 -10.66
N SER A 81 7.27 14.74 -10.85
CA SER A 81 7.70 15.97 -10.20
C SER A 81 6.48 16.72 -9.66
N LEU A 82 5.69 16.04 -8.84
CA LEU A 82 4.44 16.55 -8.28
C LEU A 82 4.72 17.37 -7.02
N GLY A 83 4.11 18.56 -6.91
CA GLY A 83 4.44 19.51 -5.86
C GLY A 83 3.55 19.47 -4.63
N SER A 84 2.39 18.80 -4.70
CA SER A 84 1.41 18.77 -3.62
C SER A 84 0.64 17.44 -3.61
N LYS A 85 -0.03 17.17 -2.49
CA LYS A 85 -0.98 16.04 -2.37
C LYS A 85 -2.11 16.16 -3.39
N GLN A 86 -2.58 17.37 -3.66
CA GLN A 86 -3.64 17.61 -4.62
C GLN A 86 -3.20 17.24 -6.05
N ASP A 87 -1.99 17.66 -6.46
CA ASP A 87 -1.42 17.29 -7.77
C ASP A 87 -1.27 15.77 -7.89
N LEU A 88 -0.82 15.13 -6.80
CA LEU A 88 -0.70 13.68 -6.75
C LEU A 88 -2.04 12.99 -6.95
N PHE A 89 -3.08 13.39 -6.23
CA PHE A 89 -4.39 12.75 -6.36
C PHE A 89 -5.02 12.96 -7.74
N ALA A 90 -4.86 14.12 -8.34
CA ALA A 90 -5.27 14.35 -9.72
C ALA A 90 -4.53 13.44 -10.71
N PHE A 91 -3.22 13.29 -10.52
CA PHE A 91 -2.40 12.39 -11.33
C PHE A 91 -2.81 10.92 -11.17
N LEU A 92 -3.02 10.46 -9.92
CA LEU A 92 -3.44 9.08 -9.64
C LEU A 92 -4.84 8.79 -10.19
N ALA A 93 -5.77 9.75 -10.10
CA ALA A 93 -7.11 9.63 -10.67
C ALA A 93 -7.07 9.45 -12.19
N SER A 94 -6.25 10.23 -12.89
CA SER A 94 -6.04 10.05 -14.34
C SER A 94 -5.50 8.65 -14.66
N ARG A 95 -4.52 8.14 -13.90
CA ARG A 95 -4.01 6.77 -14.10
C ARG A 95 -5.06 5.69 -13.81
N ALA A 96 -5.89 5.90 -12.77
CA ALA A 96 -6.98 4.98 -12.44
C ALA A 96 -8.07 4.96 -13.53
N ALA A 97 -8.41 6.10 -14.10
CA ALA A 97 -9.36 6.19 -15.21
C ALA A 97 -8.88 5.40 -16.44
N ASP A 98 -7.59 5.50 -16.79
CA ASP A 98 -6.97 4.73 -17.87
C ASP A 98 -7.03 3.19 -17.65
N CYS A 99 -7.21 2.74 -16.41
CA CYS A 99 -7.32 1.31 -16.05
C CYS A 99 -8.76 0.76 -16.13
N GLY A 100 -9.72 1.56 -16.58
CA GLY A 100 -11.11 1.11 -16.72
C GLY A 100 -11.84 1.01 -15.36
N SER A 101 -11.61 1.99 -14.49
CA SER A 101 -12.23 2.09 -13.16
C SER A 101 -13.75 2.24 -13.18
N GLY A 102 -14.34 2.57 -14.32
CA GLY A 102 -15.77 2.87 -14.46
C GLY A 102 -16.19 4.26 -13.92
N LEU A 103 -15.26 5.00 -13.32
CA LEU A 103 -15.47 6.33 -12.75
C LEU A 103 -14.73 7.41 -13.55
N SER A 104 -15.25 8.62 -13.52
CA SER A 104 -14.56 9.81 -14.02
C SER A 104 -13.37 10.19 -13.14
N GLU A 105 -12.42 10.95 -13.69
CA GLU A 105 -11.27 11.45 -12.92
C GLU A 105 -11.70 12.25 -11.69
N THR A 106 -12.78 13.04 -11.78
CA THR A 106 -13.30 13.83 -10.65
C THR A 106 -13.79 12.91 -9.54
N GLU A 107 -14.59 11.89 -9.86
CA GLU A 107 -15.07 10.90 -8.88
C GLU A 107 -13.90 10.14 -8.23
N LEU A 108 -12.86 9.81 -9.01
CA LEU A 108 -11.67 9.14 -8.50
C LEU A 108 -10.85 10.03 -7.55
N VAL A 109 -10.77 11.34 -7.81
CA VAL A 109 -10.16 12.31 -6.89
C VAL A 109 -10.94 12.36 -5.58
N ASP A 110 -12.27 12.42 -5.66
CA ASP A 110 -13.13 12.46 -4.49
C ASP A 110 -12.98 11.17 -3.64
N GLU A 111 -12.93 10.00 -4.27
CA GLU A 111 -12.68 8.72 -3.59
C GLU A 111 -11.31 8.69 -2.89
N LEU A 112 -10.25 9.17 -3.55
CA LEU A 112 -8.92 9.29 -2.94
C LEU A 112 -8.92 10.24 -1.74
N GLN A 113 -9.59 11.39 -1.86
CA GLN A 113 -9.70 12.37 -0.78
C GLN A 113 -10.49 11.83 0.40
N GLN A 114 -11.65 11.18 0.14
CA GLN A 114 -12.47 10.56 1.19
C GLN A 114 -11.66 9.48 1.93
N ARG A 115 -10.94 8.63 1.19
CA ARG A 115 -10.08 7.59 1.78
C ARG A 115 -8.97 8.20 2.64
N GLU A 116 -8.32 9.22 2.17
CA GLU A 116 -7.23 9.89 2.88
C GLU A 116 -7.72 10.66 4.11
N ALA A 117 -8.94 11.22 4.06
CA ALA A 117 -9.55 11.94 5.18
C ALA A 117 -9.87 11.02 6.38
N LEU A 118 -10.10 9.73 6.13
CA LEU A 118 -10.30 8.75 7.22
C LEU A 118 -9.00 8.54 8.00
N MET A 119 -7.89 8.43 7.31
CA MET A 119 -6.55 8.29 7.86
C MET A 119 -5.53 8.50 6.75
N SER A 120 -4.48 9.26 7.05
CA SER A 120 -3.41 9.47 6.08
C SER A 120 -2.78 8.14 5.66
N THR A 121 -2.55 8.02 4.36
CA THR A 121 -1.82 6.90 3.77
C THR A 121 -0.31 7.12 3.71
N GLY A 122 0.19 8.23 4.27
CA GLY A 122 1.61 8.51 4.47
C GLY A 122 2.16 7.70 5.65
N ILE A 123 2.83 6.59 5.38
CA ILE A 123 3.28 5.62 6.38
C ILE A 123 4.64 5.93 7.00
N GLY A 124 5.19 7.11 6.71
CA GLY A 124 6.52 7.51 7.14
C GLY A 124 7.62 7.05 6.18
N LEU A 125 8.87 7.35 6.53
CA LEU A 125 10.07 7.02 5.74
C LEU A 125 10.07 7.62 4.32
N GLY A 126 9.29 8.66 4.07
CA GLY A 126 9.12 9.24 2.74
C GLY A 126 8.19 8.44 1.82
N ILE A 127 7.37 7.54 2.37
CA ILE A 127 6.51 6.63 1.63
C ILE A 127 5.03 6.96 1.87
N ALA A 128 4.24 6.95 0.78
CA ALA A 128 2.79 6.94 0.86
C ALA A 128 2.20 5.74 0.09
N VAL A 129 1.05 5.25 0.56
CA VAL A 129 0.36 4.08 -0.02
C VAL A 129 -1.12 4.38 -0.32
N PRO A 130 -1.43 5.43 -1.13
CA PRO A 130 -2.79 5.70 -1.54
C PRO A 130 -3.39 4.49 -2.25
N HIS A 131 -4.69 4.24 -2.04
CA HIS A 131 -5.33 3.08 -2.64
C HIS A 131 -6.81 3.32 -2.90
N LEU A 132 -7.33 2.64 -3.92
CA LEU A 132 -8.74 2.63 -4.29
C LEU A 132 -9.27 1.19 -4.33
N ARG A 133 -10.52 1.02 -3.89
CA ARG A 133 -11.26 -0.25 -3.97
C ARG A 133 -12.52 -0.05 -4.77
N LEU A 134 -12.51 -0.49 -6.02
CA LEU A 134 -13.54 -0.20 -7.01
C LEU A 134 -14.24 -1.48 -7.47
N ALA A 135 -15.55 -1.40 -7.70
CA ALA A 135 -16.34 -2.59 -8.03
C ALA A 135 -15.96 -3.21 -9.38
N ASP A 136 -15.63 -2.36 -10.36
CA ASP A 136 -15.37 -2.78 -11.74
C ASP A 136 -13.92 -3.20 -12.00
N VAL A 137 -13.05 -3.07 -11.00
CA VAL A 137 -11.66 -3.53 -11.09
C VAL A 137 -11.58 -5.02 -10.82
N SER A 138 -11.06 -5.79 -11.78
CA SER A 138 -10.98 -7.25 -11.75
C SER A 138 -9.58 -7.81 -11.48
N ALA A 139 -8.57 -6.96 -11.42
CA ALA A 139 -7.19 -7.32 -11.14
C ALA A 139 -6.53 -6.30 -10.21
N VAL A 140 -5.40 -6.66 -9.61
CA VAL A 140 -4.59 -5.68 -8.88
C VAL A 140 -3.83 -4.81 -9.87
N GLU A 141 -4.05 -3.51 -9.82
CA GLU A 141 -3.27 -2.51 -10.52
C GLU A 141 -2.36 -1.79 -9.52
N LEU A 142 -1.07 -1.83 -9.77
CA LEU A 142 -0.04 -1.24 -8.92
C LEU A 142 0.76 -0.22 -9.71
N PHE A 143 0.87 0.98 -9.19
CA PHE A 143 1.78 2.00 -9.70
C PHE A 143 2.81 2.35 -8.63
N LEU A 144 4.07 2.42 -9.02
CA LEU A 144 5.15 2.94 -8.18
C LEU A 144 5.62 4.28 -8.79
N LEU A 145 5.44 5.36 -8.03
CA LEU A 145 5.92 6.68 -8.42
C LEU A 145 7.17 7.01 -7.60
N LEU A 146 8.20 7.45 -8.29
CA LEU A 146 9.41 8.04 -7.74
C LEU A 146 9.35 9.54 -8.04
N ASN A 147 9.07 10.32 -7.00
CA ASN A 147 8.80 11.75 -7.14
C ASN A 147 10.04 12.55 -6.74
N ASP A 148 10.63 13.26 -7.69
CA ASP A 148 11.86 14.02 -7.47
C ASP A 148 11.65 15.34 -6.68
N ARG A 149 10.38 15.76 -6.56
CA ARG A 149 9.98 16.92 -5.76
C ARG A 149 9.24 16.44 -4.50
N PRO A 150 9.87 16.50 -3.29
CA PRO A 150 9.24 16.03 -2.07
C PRO A 150 7.90 16.70 -1.78
N ILE A 151 6.83 15.90 -1.54
CA ILE A 151 5.50 16.40 -1.19
C ILE A 151 5.45 16.66 0.31
N SER A 152 5.42 17.92 0.72
CA SER A 152 5.48 18.31 2.12
C SER A 152 4.11 18.39 2.81
N ASP A 153 3.04 18.53 2.05
CA ASP A 153 1.66 18.65 2.54
C ASP A 153 0.93 17.29 2.60
N TYR A 154 1.66 16.16 2.49
CA TYR A 154 1.04 14.85 2.50
C TYR A 154 0.41 14.50 3.86
N GLY A 155 1.04 14.89 4.96
CA GLY A 155 0.60 14.54 6.31
C GLY A 155 1.01 13.13 6.70
N SER A 156 2.28 12.76 6.47
CA SER A 156 2.85 11.48 6.88
C SER A 156 2.88 11.35 8.40
N ILE A 157 2.85 10.10 8.89
CA ILE A 157 2.84 9.76 10.31
C ILE A 157 4.09 10.24 11.07
N ASP A 158 5.22 10.43 10.37
CA ASP A 158 6.49 10.92 10.91
C ASP A 158 6.80 12.36 10.50
N ASP A 159 5.80 13.10 10.00
CA ASP A 159 5.88 14.48 9.49
C ASP A 159 6.92 14.69 8.37
N LYS A 160 7.44 13.61 7.78
CA LYS A 160 8.36 13.71 6.65
C LYS A 160 7.63 13.92 5.34
N THR A 161 8.35 14.51 4.40
CA THR A 161 7.91 14.65 3.01
C THR A 161 7.82 13.29 2.32
N VAL A 162 6.94 13.18 1.32
CA VAL A 162 6.75 11.94 0.54
C VAL A 162 7.43 12.05 -0.81
N GLU A 163 8.22 11.03 -1.15
CA GLU A 163 8.97 10.91 -2.41
C GLU A 163 8.68 9.58 -3.12
N VAL A 164 8.26 8.54 -2.38
CA VAL A 164 7.90 7.24 -2.94
C VAL A 164 6.42 6.98 -2.73
N ILE A 165 5.69 6.79 -3.82
CA ILE A 165 4.25 6.56 -3.76
C ILE A 165 3.93 5.20 -4.37
N VAL A 166 3.29 4.34 -3.58
CA VAL A 166 2.76 3.04 -4.01
C VAL A 166 1.24 3.18 -4.13
N PHE A 167 0.76 3.39 -5.33
CA PHE A 167 -0.67 3.45 -5.58
C PHE A 167 -1.21 2.08 -5.95
N ILE A 168 -2.20 1.60 -5.18
CA ILE A 168 -2.82 0.29 -5.36
C ILE A 168 -4.29 0.47 -5.69
N MET A 169 -4.74 -0.13 -6.78
CA MET A 169 -6.14 -0.19 -7.15
C MET A 169 -6.57 -1.66 -7.27
N VAL A 170 -7.67 -2.01 -6.60
CA VAL A 170 -8.16 -3.39 -6.52
C VAL A 170 -9.67 -3.45 -6.56
N GLY A 171 -10.19 -4.61 -6.94
CA GLY A 171 -11.62 -4.91 -6.83
C GLY A 171 -12.07 -4.98 -5.37
N THR A 172 -13.33 -4.62 -5.10
CA THR A 172 -13.90 -4.65 -3.74
C THR A 172 -13.86 -6.04 -3.09
N ARG A 173 -13.75 -7.11 -3.88
CA ARG A 173 -13.67 -8.51 -3.41
C ARG A 173 -12.23 -9.03 -3.29
N MET A 174 -11.23 -8.23 -3.64
CA MET A 174 -9.81 -8.62 -3.72
C MET A 174 -9.02 -8.19 -2.47
N GLN A 175 -9.61 -8.43 -1.29
CA GLN A 175 -9.01 -8.02 -0.01
C GLN A 175 -7.66 -8.69 0.24
N ALA A 176 -7.56 -9.98 -0.03
CA ALA A 176 -6.37 -10.76 0.23
C ALA A 176 -5.20 -10.35 -0.69
N GLU A 177 -5.50 -10.13 -1.97
CA GLU A 177 -4.56 -9.65 -2.98
C GLU A 177 -4.02 -8.28 -2.60
N TYR A 178 -4.92 -7.35 -2.26
CA TYR A 178 -4.56 -6.01 -1.77
C TYR A 178 -3.57 -6.06 -0.61
N LEU A 179 -3.87 -6.86 0.42
CA LEU A 179 -3.04 -6.94 1.61
C LEU A 179 -1.66 -7.55 1.34
N ARG A 180 -1.58 -8.55 0.46
CA ARG A 180 -0.28 -9.13 0.06
C ARG A 180 0.59 -8.12 -0.68
N VAL A 181 0.01 -7.41 -1.65
CA VAL A 181 0.73 -6.36 -2.39
C VAL A 181 1.16 -5.23 -1.47
N LEU A 182 0.26 -4.76 -0.61
CA LEU A 182 0.58 -3.72 0.36
C LEU A 182 1.73 -4.14 1.29
N ALA A 183 1.62 -5.33 1.89
CA ALA A 183 2.62 -5.84 2.82
C ALA A 183 3.99 -6.03 2.14
N SER A 184 4.03 -6.61 0.95
CA SER A 184 5.28 -6.79 0.20
C SER A 184 5.90 -5.45 -0.18
N SER A 185 5.10 -4.48 -0.63
CA SER A 185 5.55 -3.13 -0.98
C SER A 185 6.18 -2.41 0.21
N VAL A 186 5.48 -2.41 1.36
CA VAL A 186 5.98 -1.79 2.58
C VAL A 186 7.25 -2.50 3.07
N ASN A 187 7.27 -3.84 3.09
CA ASN A 187 8.44 -4.61 3.51
C ASN A 187 9.68 -4.35 2.65
N LEU A 188 9.50 -4.24 1.34
CA LEU A 188 10.60 -3.94 0.42
C LEU A 188 11.09 -2.49 0.63
N LEU A 189 10.19 -1.53 0.61
CA LEU A 189 10.52 -0.11 0.63
C LEU A 189 10.93 0.43 2.00
N LYS A 190 10.62 -0.27 3.11
CA LYS A 190 11.18 0.10 4.43
C LYS A 190 12.71 -0.10 4.48
N ASN A 191 13.28 -0.94 3.62
CA ASN A 191 14.73 -1.08 3.50
C ASN A 191 15.31 0.22 2.89
N GLN A 192 16.10 0.94 3.69
CA GLN A 192 16.68 2.22 3.31
C GLN A 192 17.57 2.11 2.07
N THR A 193 18.38 1.06 1.97
CA THR A 193 19.28 0.85 0.84
C THR A 193 18.51 0.70 -0.48
N ILE A 194 17.41 -0.06 -0.46
CA ILE A 194 16.55 -0.23 -1.63
C ILE A 194 15.89 1.11 -2.00
N ARG A 195 15.36 1.82 -1.01
CA ARG A 195 14.70 3.11 -1.21
C ARG A 195 15.63 4.14 -1.82
N GLU A 196 16.84 4.29 -1.25
CA GLU A 196 17.86 5.20 -1.79
C GLU A 196 18.30 4.78 -3.20
N ALA A 197 18.48 3.47 -3.44
CA ALA A 197 18.87 2.99 -4.74
C ALA A 197 17.83 3.27 -5.83
N VAL A 198 16.52 3.09 -5.54
CA VAL A 198 15.47 3.39 -6.54
C VAL A 198 15.29 4.89 -6.76
N LEU A 199 15.43 5.71 -5.72
CA LEU A 199 15.37 7.18 -5.85
C LEU A 199 16.57 7.75 -6.61
N ALA A 200 17.71 7.07 -6.59
CA ALA A 200 18.90 7.45 -7.35
C ALA A 200 18.84 7.04 -8.84
N CYS A 201 17.86 6.21 -9.23
CA CYS A 201 17.71 5.81 -10.63
C CYS A 201 17.22 6.99 -11.49
N THR A 202 17.70 7.01 -12.73
CA THR A 202 17.28 7.98 -13.75
C THR A 202 16.44 7.34 -14.86
N ASP A 203 16.26 6.03 -14.83
CA ASP A 203 15.46 5.28 -15.81
C ASP A 203 14.62 4.18 -15.14
N THR A 204 13.47 3.90 -15.74
CA THR A 204 12.48 2.96 -15.23
C THR A 204 12.99 1.52 -15.23
N ALA A 205 13.82 1.13 -16.20
CA ALA A 205 14.32 -0.23 -16.30
C ALA A 205 15.25 -0.58 -15.13
N SER A 206 16.14 0.34 -14.75
CA SER A 206 17.03 0.18 -13.59
C SER A 206 16.25 0.13 -12.29
N ALA A 207 15.31 1.06 -12.08
CA ALA A 207 14.47 1.09 -10.89
C ALA A 207 13.60 -0.18 -10.79
N HIS A 208 13.00 -0.62 -11.90
CA HIS A 208 12.19 -1.84 -11.96
C HIS A 208 13.01 -3.09 -11.60
N ARG A 209 14.25 -3.20 -12.08
CA ARG A 209 15.14 -4.32 -11.72
C ARG A 209 15.46 -4.37 -10.23
N ILE A 210 15.71 -3.20 -9.61
CA ILE A 210 15.97 -3.14 -8.16
C ILE A 210 14.74 -3.63 -7.39
N ILE A 211 13.54 -3.20 -7.77
CA ILE A 211 12.29 -3.58 -7.10
C ILE A 211 11.98 -5.07 -7.30
N THR A 212 12.13 -5.58 -8.52
CA THR A 212 11.67 -6.94 -8.86
C THR A 212 12.75 -8.01 -8.68
N GLY A 213 14.03 -7.62 -8.52
CA GLY A 213 15.15 -8.56 -8.50
C GLY A 213 15.36 -9.33 -9.81
N LYS A 214 14.72 -8.91 -10.90
CA LYS A 214 14.81 -9.55 -12.21
C LYS A 214 15.87 -8.84 -13.04
N PHE A 215 17.02 -9.49 -13.21
CA PHE A 215 18.18 -9.00 -13.97
C PHE A 215 18.20 -9.58 -15.36
#